data_8fcaf40510f787b7ceaa6d1aeecb286d
#
_entry.id   8fcaf40510f787b7ceaa6d1aeecb286d
#
_cell.length_a   1.000
_cell.length_b   1.000
_cell.length_c   1.000
_cell.angle_alpha   90.00
_cell.angle_beta   90.00
_cell.angle_gamma   90.00
#
_symmetry.space_group_name_H-M   'P 1'
#
loop_
_entity.id
_entity.type
_entity.pdbx_description
1 polymer ?
#
loop_
_entity_poly.entity_id
_entity_poly.type
_entity_poly.pdbx_seq_one_letter_code
_entity_poly.pdbx_strand_id
1 'polypeptide(L)'
;MQTPTTPTSRRRFVQTSLSVLAITALGYPHTGMAAIQPETVTVWKTPNCGCCKDWVIHLRKEGFNVVTNDVNDTAPIRQKLGLPAKFGSCHTAQVGGYVLEGHVPAQEVKRLLREKPTAIGLAVPGMPVGSPGMEMPGEMLGVRDAFDVVLVTQDGSSRVYASYAAKAATKPRVKS
;
A
#
# COMPACT_ATOMS: atom_id res chain seq x y z
N MET A 1 5.56 40.75 98.24
CA MET A 1 4.11 40.88 98.34
C MET A 1 3.56 40.08 97.16
N GLN A 2 2.55 39.30 97.35
CA GLN A 2 2.19 38.06 96.73
C GLN A 2 1.68 38.22 95.25
N THR A 3 2.16 37.33 94.38
CA THR A 3 1.64 37.05 93.07
C THR A 3 0.46 36.10 93.17
N PRO A 4 -0.59 36.23 92.37
CA PRO A 4 -1.50 35.11 92.06
C PRO A 4 -1.30 34.57 90.68
N THR A 5 -1.22 33.28 90.65
CA THR A 5 -1.13 32.41 89.51
C THR A 5 -2.46 32.25 88.81
N THR A 6 -2.49 32.35 87.45
CA THR A 6 -3.60 32.02 86.64
C THR A 6 -3.51 30.62 86.02
N PRO A 7 -4.58 29.84 85.96
CA PRO A 7 -4.53 28.49 85.34
C PRO A 7 -4.71 28.52 83.84
N THR A 8 -3.85 27.76 83.20
CA THR A 8 -3.79 27.55 81.74
C THR A 8 -4.94 26.63 81.27
N SER A 9 -5.83 27.13 80.47
CA SER A 9 -6.86 26.33 79.80
C SER A 9 -6.27 25.62 78.65
N ARG A 10 -6.20 24.28 78.70
CA ARG A 10 -5.85 23.43 77.53
C ARG A 10 -7.04 23.27 76.64
N ARG A 11 -7.10 24.08 75.54
CA ARG A 11 -7.96 23.81 74.43
C ARG A 11 -7.28 22.80 73.50
N ARG A 12 -7.81 21.57 73.47
CA ARG A 12 -7.43 20.55 72.54
C ARG A 12 -7.94 20.96 71.14
N PHE A 13 -7.05 21.35 70.26
CA PHE A 13 -7.32 21.49 68.83
C PHE A 13 -7.36 20.09 68.26
N VAL A 14 -8.56 19.66 67.87
CA VAL A 14 -8.75 18.48 67.04
C VAL A 14 -8.42 18.91 65.61
N GLN A 15 -7.25 18.54 65.14
CA GLN A 15 -6.88 18.68 63.73
C GLN A 15 -7.53 17.51 62.95
N THR A 16 -8.61 17.78 62.28
CA THR A 16 -9.17 16.89 61.24
C THR A 16 -8.31 16.99 59.99
N SER A 17 -7.47 15.99 59.81
CA SER A 17 -6.66 15.84 58.60
C SER A 17 -7.59 15.40 57.47
N LEU A 18 -7.94 16.32 56.56
CA LEU A 18 -8.52 15.98 55.25
C LEU A 18 -7.41 15.38 54.39
N SER A 19 -7.39 14.06 54.25
CA SER A 19 -6.56 13.36 53.28
C SER A 19 -7.18 13.58 51.90
N VAL A 20 -6.60 14.49 51.11
CA VAL A 20 -6.91 14.66 49.70
C VAL A 20 -6.31 13.47 48.95
N LEU A 21 -7.15 12.53 48.54
CA LEU A 21 -6.78 11.45 47.64
C LEU A 21 -6.49 12.08 46.25
N ALA A 22 -5.22 12.29 45.94
CA ALA A 22 -4.80 12.63 44.58
C ALA A 22 -4.95 11.40 43.71
N ILE A 23 -6.03 11.32 42.95
CA ILE A 23 -6.19 10.37 41.88
C ILE A 23 -5.24 10.78 40.75
N THR A 24 -4.04 10.20 40.74
CA THR A 24 -3.14 10.28 39.57
C THR A 24 -3.82 9.53 38.43
N ALA A 25 -4.48 10.26 37.53
CA ALA A 25 -4.94 9.73 36.24
C ALA A 25 -3.68 9.28 35.50
N LEU A 26 -3.39 7.96 35.53
CA LEU A 26 -2.46 7.35 34.61
C LEU A 26 -3.03 7.57 33.19
N GLY A 27 -2.52 8.58 32.51
CA GLY A 27 -2.79 8.80 31.10
C GLY A 27 -2.31 7.58 30.32
N TYR A 28 -3.22 6.69 29.95
CA TYR A 28 -2.93 5.67 28.97
C TYR A 28 -2.51 6.37 27.68
N PRO A 29 -1.30 6.10 27.13
CA PRO A 29 -0.94 6.63 25.83
C PRO A 29 -1.97 6.07 24.85
N HIS A 30 -2.86 6.92 24.36
CA HIS A 30 -3.67 6.58 23.21
C HIS A 30 -2.70 6.46 22.05
N THR A 31 -2.25 5.24 21.78
CA THR A 31 -1.62 4.90 20.49
C THR A 31 -2.69 5.12 19.43
N GLY A 32 -2.79 6.36 18.97
CA GLY A 32 -3.63 6.69 17.83
C GLY A 32 -3.19 5.77 16.69
N MET A 33 -4.04 4.84 16.29
CA MET A 33 -3.88 4.15 15.01
C MET A 33 -3.90 5.26 13.96
N ALA A 34 -2.71 5.66 13.51
CA ALA A 34 -2.60 6.51 12.33
C ALA A 34 -3.38 5.81 11.22
N ALA A 35 -4.45 6.44 10.75
CA ALA A 35 -5.22 5.92 9.63
C ALA A 35 -4.23 5.74 8.47
N ILE A 36 -4.03 4.48 8.04
CA ILE A 36 -3.16 4.16 6.91
C ILE A 36 -3.84 4.80 5.70
N GLN A 37 -3.30 5.96 5.27
CA GLN A 37 -3.78 6.61 4.07
C GLN A 37 -3.47 5.69 2.88
N PRO A 38 -4.44 5.50 1.96
CA PRO A 38 -4.20 4.67 0.79
C PRO A 38 -3.03 5.25 -0.02
N GLU A 39 -2.08 4.40 -0.37
CA GLU A 39 -0.95 4.79 -1.22
C GLU A 39 -1.46 5.28 -2.58
N THR A 40 -0.92 6.40 -3.03
CA THR A 40 -1.31 6.98 -4.32
C THR A 40 -0.41 6.44 -5.43
N VAL A 41 -1.04 5.81 -6.42
CA VAL A 41 -0.40 5.35 -7.65
C VAL A 41 -0.67 6.37 -8.76
N THR A 42 0.38 6.98 -9.31
CA THR A 42 0.29 7.86 -10.47
C THR A 42 0.57 7.05 -11.73
N VAL A 43 -0.37 7.02 -12.67
CA VAL A 43 -0.33 6.19 -13.89
C VAL A 43 -0.26 7.06 -15.13
N TRP A 44 0.64 6.78 -16.04
CA TRP A 44 0.73 7.35 -17.40
C TRP A 44 0.36 6.27 -18.41
N LYS A 45 -0.63 6.54 -19.23
CA LYS A 45 -1.17 5.61 -20.23
C LYS A 45 -1.69 6.37 -21.46
N THR A 46 -1.88 5.68 -22.57
CA THR A 46 -2.58 6.28 -23.71
C THR A 46 -4.10 6.34 -23.46
N PRO A 47 -4.81 7.36 -23.99
CA PRO A 47 -6.24 7.55 -23.74
C PRO A 47 -7.12 6.34 -24.10
N ASN A 48 -6.75 5.63 -25.17
CA ASN A 48 -7.53 4.53 -25.74
C ASN A 48 -7.13 3.14 -25.23
N CYS A 49 -6.18 3.04 -24.29
CA CYS A 49 -5.75 1.77 -23.72
C CYS A 49 -6.81 1.17 -22.79
N GLY A 50 -7.58 0.20 -23.30
CA GLY A 50 -8.63 -0.49 -22.52
C GLY A 50 -8.07 -1.27 -21.35
N CYS A 51 -7.09 -2.15 -21.59
CA CYS A 51 -6.47 -2.96 -20.53
C CYS A 51 -5.79 -2.10 -19.45
N CYS A 52 -5.27 -0.91 -19.81
CA CYS A 52 -4.73 0.03 -18.81
C CYS A 52 -5.83 0.57 -17.89
N LYS A 53 -7.03 0.84 -18.43
CA LYS A 53 -8.19 1.26 -17.62
C LYS A 53 -8.62 0.14 -16.67
N ASP A 54 -8.64 -1.09 -17.13
CA ASP A 54 -9.01 -2.27 -16.34
C ASP A 54 -7.98 -2.53 -15.23
N TRP A 55 -6.68 -2.34 -15.51
CA TRP A 55 -5.63 -2.39 -14.48
C TRP A 55 -5.79 -1.29 -13.42
N VAL A 56 -6.15 -0.07 -13.80
CA VAL A 56 -6.48 1.01 -12.85
C VAL A 56 -7.67 0.62 -11.97
N ILE A 57 -8.71 0.00 -12.55
CA ILE A 57 -9.87 -0.50 -11.79
C ILE A 57 -9.43 -1.58 -10.80
N HIS A 58 -8.55 -2.52 -11.22
CA HIS A 58 -7.97 -3.54 -10.35
C HIS A 58 -7.26 -2.92 -9.14
N LEU A 59 -6.38 -1.93 -9.34
CA LEU A 59 -5.69 -1.26 -8.24
C LEU A 59 -6.65 -0.54 -7.28
N ARG A 60 -7.67 0.13 -7.81
CA ARG A 60 -8.68 0.81 -6.98
C ARG A 60 -9.49 -0.16 -6.13
N LYS A 61 -9.89 -1.31 -6.69
CA LYS A 61 -10.56 -2.40 -5.95
C LYS A 61 -9.69 -2.95 -4.82
N GLU A 62 -8.38 -2.92 -5.00
CA GLU A 62 -7.39 -3.37 -4.02
C GLU A 62 -6.99 -2.28 -2.99
N GLY A 63 -7.66 -1.12 -3.02
CA GLY A 63 -7.52 -0.07 -2.00
C GLY A 63 -6.47 0.99 -2.29
N PHE A 64 -5.92 1.04 -3.51
CA PHE A 64 -5.03 2.13 -3.90
C PHE A 64 -5.82 3.38 -4.32
N ASN A 65 -5.30 4.56 -3.98
CA ASN A 65 -5.71 5.79 -4.64
C ASN A 65 -5.01 5.88 -6.00
N VAL A 66 -5.73 6.04 -7.12
CA VAL A 66 -5.11 6.03 -8.45
C VAL A 66 -5.43 7.31 -9.21
N VAL A 67 -4.36 8.04 -9.56
CA VAL A 67 -4.38 9.22 -10.43
C VAL A 67 -3.88 8.81 -11.81
N THR A 68 -4.61 9.17 -12.86
CA THR A 68 -4.27 8.84 -14.24
C THR A 68 -3.92 10.08 -15.06
N ASN A 69 -2.88 9.98 -15.88
CA ASN A 69 -2.43 10.98 -16.82
C ASN A 69 -2.43 10.36 -18.22
N ASP A 70 -3.22 10.93 -19.11
CA ASP A 70 -3.22 10.49 -20.50
C ASP A 70 -2.05 11.13 -21.25
N VAL A 71 -1.27 10.30 -21.94
CA VAL A 71 -0.09 10.69 -22.73
C VAL A 71 -0.14 10.02 -24.09
N ASN A 72 0.50 10.59 -25.08
CA ASN A 72 0.58 9.99 -26.43
C ASN A 72 1.54 8.79 -26.44
N ASP A 73 2.59 8.81 -25.62
CA ASP A 73 3.61 7.77 -25.50
C ASP A 73 4.11 7.69 -24.04
N THR A 74 4.25 6.48 -23.54
CA THR A 74 4.76 6.22 -22.17
C THR A 74 6.28 6.09 -22.13
N ALA A 75 6.96 5.86 -23.25
CA ALA A 75 8.40 5.65 -23.30
C ALA A 75 9.23 6.82 -22.71
N PRO A 76 8.92 8.10 -22.97
CA PRO A 76 9.62 9.21 -22.35
C PRO A 76 9.47 9.24 -20.81
N ILE A 77 8.30 8.88 -20.30
CA ILE A 77 8.04 8.80 -18.85
C ILE A 77 8.83 7.65 -18.23
N ARG A 78 8.80 6.47 -18.84
CA ARG A 78 9.58 5.30 -18.43
C ARG A 78 11.06 5.62 -18.35
N GLN A 79 11.60 6.27 -19.38
CA GLN A 79 13.00 6.70 -19.41
C GLN A 79 13.32 7.70 -18.31
N LYS A 80 12.47 8.71 -18.11
CA LYS A 80 12.63 9.72 -17.04
C LYS A 80 12.63 9.10 -15.65
N LEU A 81 11.83 8.05 -15.45
CA LEU A 81 11.77 7.29 -14.19
C LEU A 81 12.90 6.24 -14.05
N GLY A 82 13.81 6.16 -15.02
CA GLY A 82 15.00 5.30 -14.97
C GLY A 82 14.74 3.83 -15.30
N LEU A 83 13.53 3.46 -15.76
CA LEU A 83 13.26 2.07 -16.12
C LEU A 83 13.77 1.76 -17.53
N PRO A 84 14.62 0.72 -17.71
CA PRO A 84 15.15 0.35 -19.02
C PRO A 84 14.05 -0.03 -20.02
N ALA A 85 14.22 0.38 -21.28
CA ALA A 85 13.22 0.17 -22.35
C ALA A 85 12.84 -1.31 -22.58
N LYS A 86 13.75 -2.25 -22.30
CA LYS A 86 13.51 -3.70 -22.44
C LYS A 86 12.38 -4.23 -21.55
N PHE A 87 11.99 -3.50 -20.49
CA PHE A 87 10.86 -3.85 -19.63
C PHE A 87 9.55 -3.18 -20.05
N GLY A 88 9.56 -2.42 -21.12
CA GLY A 88 8.42 -1.62 -21.57
C GLY A 88 7.15 -2.43 -21.80
N SER A 89 6.03 -1.87 -21.41
CA SER A 89 4.68 -2.39 -21.61
C SER A 89 3.72 -1.24 -21.99
N CYS A 90 2.42 -1.41 -21.81
CA CYS A 90 1.40 -0.46 -22.29
C CYS A 90 1.18 0.76 -21.38
N HIS A 91 1.66 0.75 -20.16
CA HIS A 91 1.59 1.88 -19.23
C HIS A 91 2.74 1.84 -18.23
N THR A 92 3.08 3.02 -17.75
CA THR A 92 4.08 3.23 -16.70
C THR A 92 3.40 3.89 -15.52
N ALA A 93 3.73 3.48 -14.29
CA ALA A 93 3.19 4.10 -13.08
C ALA A 93 4.28 4.31 -12.02
N GLN A 94 3.98 5.11 -11.01
CA GLN A 94 4.85 5.35 -9.86
C GLN A 94 4.06 5.27 -8.55
N VAL A 95 4.65 4.63 -7.53
CA VAL A 95 4.09 4.54 -6.18
C VAL A 95 5.20 4.42 -5.15
N GLY A 96 5.16 5.20 -4.07
CA GLY A 96 6.14 5.10 -2.98
C GLY A 96 7.61 5.22 -3.42
N GLY A 97 7.88 5.95 -4.51
CA GLY A 97 9.22 6.08 -5.11
C GLY A 97 9.59 4.95 -6.10
N TYR A 98 8.78 3.91 -6.23
CA TYR A 98 9.00 2.81 -7.18
C TYR A 98 8.27 3.01 -8.50
N VAL A 99 8.86 2.48 -9.57
CA VAL A 99 8.24 2.41 -10.89
C VAL A 99 7.49 1.09 -11.04
N LEU A 100 6.29 1.15 -11.60
CA LEU A 100 5.53 -0.02 -12.02
C LEU A 100 5.36 0.04 -13.54
N GLU A 101 5.64 -1.07 -14.21
CA GLU A 101 5.50 -1.14 -15.67
C GLU A 101 4.59 -2.31 -16.04
N GLY A 102 3.54 -2.00 -16.82
CA GLY A 102 2.58 -3.00 -17.26
C GLY A 102 1.69 -3.54 -16.13
N HIS A 103 1.17 -4.72 -16.33
CA HIS A 103 0.07 -5.30 -15.56
C HIS A 103 0.50 -5.96 -14.24
N VAL A 104 1.26 -5.22 -13.41
CA VAL A 104 1.74 -5.71 -12.10
C VAL A 104 0.56 -5.94 -11.16
N PRO A 105 0.39 -7.16 -10.59
CA PRO A 105 -0.68 -7.44 -9.65
C PRO A 105 -0.59 -6.59 -8.38
N ALA A 106 -1.71 -6.09 -7.90
CA ALA A 106 -1.78 -5.21 -6.72
C ALA A 106 -1.15 -5.82 -5.46
N GLN A 107 -1.24 -7.15 -5.29
CA GLN A 107 -0.60 -7.86 -4.17
C GLN A 107 0.92 -7.72 -4.20
N GLU A 108 1.53 -7.73 -5.39
CA GLU A 108 2.98 -7.54 -5.54
C GLU A 108 3.38 -6.08 -5.31
N VAL A 109 2.52 -5.13 -5.70
CA VAL A 109 2.70 -3.71 -5.36
C VAL A 109 2.66 -3.52 -3.84
N LYS A 110 1.67 -4.09 -3.14
CA LYS A 110 1.57 -4.06 -1.68
C LYS A 110 2.80 -4.70 -1.01
N ARG A 111 3.29 -5.81 -1.56
CA ARG A 111 4.48 -6.50 -1.09
C ARG A 111 5.73 -5.63 -1.26
N LEU A 112 5.91 -5.01 -2.43
CA LEU A 112 7.01 -4.07 -2.72
C LEU A 112 7.07 -2.93 -1.70
N LEU A 113 5.92 -2.31 -1.43
CA LEU A 113 5.81 -1.19 -0.49
C LEU A 113 6.10 -1.58 0.97
N ARG A 114 5.84 -2.84 1.34
CA ARG A 114 6.20 -3.38 2.67
C ARG A 114 7.67 -3.74 2.78
N GLU A 115 8.22 -4.43 1.76
CA GLU A 115 9.59 -4.93 1.77
C GLU A 115 10.63 -3.83 1.53
N LYS A 116 10.26 -2.80 0.79
CA LYS A 116 11.09 -1.63 0.45
C LYS A 116 12.49 -1.99 -0.03
N PRO A 117 12.64 -2.90 -1.01
CA PRO A 117 13.94 -3.28 -1.53
C PRO A 117 14.62 -2.11 -2.24
N THR A 118 15.96 -2.11 -2.29
CA THR A 118 16.71 -1.18 -3.15
C THR A 118 16.54 -1.60 -4.61
N ALA A 119 15.63 -0.94 -5.33
CA ALA A 119 15.24 -1.26 -6.70
C ALA A 119 14.67 -0.04 -7.42
N ILE A 120 14.60 -0.07 -8.75
CA ILE A 120 13.83 0.88 -9.54
C ILE A 120 12.34 0.60 -9.36
N GLY A 121 11.93 -0.68 -9.42
CA GLY A 121 10.54 -1.06 -9.28
C GLY A 121 10.21 -2.46 -9.80
N LEU A 122 8.95 -2.66 -10.18
CA LEU A 122 8.45 -3.93 -10.72
C LEU A 122 8.01 -3.76 -12.18
N ALA A 123 8.18 -4.81 -12.96
CA ALA A 123 7.67 -4.87 -14.32
C ALA A 123 7.01 -6.21 -14.62
N VAL A 124 5.95 -6.17 -15.44
CA VAL A 124 5.40 -7.31 -16.19
C VAL A 124 5.62 -7.00 -17.66
N PRO A 125 6.73 -7.47 -18.26
CA PRO A 125 7.02 -7.22 -19.66
C PRO A 125 5.96 -7.83 -20.58
N GLY A 126 5.63 -7.13 -21.64
CA GLY A 126 4.57 -7.57 -22.54
C GLY A 126 3.16 -7.34 -22.00
N MET A 127 2.21 -8.14 -22.44
CA MET A 127 0.80 -8.08 -22.06
C MET A 127 0.24 -9.50 -21.91
N PRO A 128 0.67 -10.28 -20.88
CA PRO A 128 0.24 -11.67 -20.74
C PRO A 128 -1.26 -11.76 -20.45
N VAL A 129 -1.96 -12.62 -21.19
CA VAL A 129 -3.39 -12.90 -20.99
C VAL A 129 -3.65 -13.32 -19.54
N GLY A 130 -4.71 -12.80 -18.93
CA GLY A 130 -5.10 -13.12 -17.55
C GLY A 130 -4.25 -12.48 -16.47
N SER A 131 -3.27 -11.61 -16.81
CA SER A 131 -2.73 -10.64 -15.86
C SER A 131 -3.79 -9.59 -15.52
N PRO A 132 -3.71 -8.87 -14.38
CA PRO A 132 -4.74 -7.91 -13.97
C PRO A 132 -5.01 -6.86 -15.05
N GLY A 133 -6.27 -6.75 -15.52
CA GLY A 133 -6.68 -5.90 -16.62
C GLY A 133 -6.50 -6.51 -18.02
N MET A 134 -6.01 -7.76 -18.08
CA MET A 134 -5.90 -8.55 -19.31
C MET A 134 -6.73 -9.84 -19.24
N GLU A 135 -7.72 -9.86 -18.37
CA GLU A 135 -8.65 -10.98 -18.23
C GLU A 135 -9.53 -11.09 -19.48
N MET A 136 -9.66 -12.30 -19.97
CA MET A 136 -10.48 -12.59 -21.14
C MET A 136 -11.92 -12.93 -20.73
N PRO A 137 -12.94 -12.42 -21.43
CA PRO A 137 -14.34 -12.71 -21.14
C PRO A 137 -14.81 -14.06 -21.70
N GLY A 138 -16.02 -14.47 -21.32
CA GLY A 138 -16.69 -15.63 -21.89
C GLY A 138 -16.01 -16.95 -21.59
N GLU A 139 -15.84 -17.81 -22.59
CA GLU A 139 -15.25 -19.14 -22.47
C GLU A 139 -13.77 -19.12 -22.05
N MET A 140 -13.10 -17.98 -22.27
CA MET A 140 -11.71 -17.75 -21.86
C MET A 140 -11.60 -17.19 -20.45
N LEU A 141 -12.69 -17.07 -19.71
CA LEU A 141 -12.68 -16.55 -18.33
C LEU A 141 -11.78 -17.42 -17.44
N GLY A 142 -10.84 -16.78 -16.79
CA GLY A 142 -9.87 -17.43 -15.91
C GLY A 142 -8.70 -18.12 -16.62
N VAL A 143 -8.62 -18.05 -17.96
CA VAL A 143 -7.40 -18.41 -18.69
C VAL A 143 -6.29 -17.43 -18.34
N ARG A 144 -5.08 -17.94 -18.18
CA ARG A 144 -3.91 -17.12 -17.91
C ARG A 144 -2.68 -17.73 -18.58
N ASP A 145 -1.89 -16.89 -19.23
CA ASP A 145 -0.52 -17.22 -19.63
C ASP A 145 0.38 -17.35 -18.40
N ALA A 146 1.45 -18.11 -18.48
CA ALA A 146 2.51 -18.03 -17.50
C ALA A 146 3.21 -16.67 -17.66
N PHE A 147 3.44 -15.95 -16.55
CA PHE A 147 4.22 -14.72 -16.56
C PHE A 147 4.96 -14.50 -15.24
N ASP A 148 6.02 -13.73 -15.32
CA ASP A 148 6.79 -13.29 -14.17
C ASP A 148 6.57 -11.79 -13.91
N VAL A 149 6.50 -11.44 -12.65
CA VAL A 149 6.76 -10.10 -12.17
C VAL A 149 8.24 -10.01 -11.87
N VAL A 150 8.95 -9.10 -12.51
CA VAL A 150 10.38 -8.92 -12.28
C VAL A 150 10.66 -7.68 -11.43
N LEU A 151 11.58 -7.81 -10.48
CA LEU A 151 12.16 -6.68 -9.75
C LEU A 151 13.33 -6.14 -10.58
N VAL A 152 13.25 -4.87 -10.96
CA VAL A 152 14.31 -4.18 -11.72
C VAL A 152 15.20 -3.44 -10.73
N THR A 153 16.48 -3.78 -10.73
CA THR A 153 17.50 -3.23 -9.82
C THR A 153 18.08 -1.92 -10.36
N GLN A 154 18.79 -1.17 -9.52
CA GLN A 154 19.32 0.16 -9.85
C GLN A 154 20.35 0.14 -11.01
N ASP A 155 21.02 -0.98 -11.22
CA ASP A 155 21.95 -1.21 -12.33
C ASP A 155 21.25 -1.59 -13.66
N GLY A 156 19.88 -1.63 -13.66
CA GLY A 156 19.09 -2.00 -14.83
C GLY A 156 19.05 -3.52 -15.11
N SER A 157 19.57 -4.35 -14.21
CA SER A 157 19.35 -5.80 -14.22
C SER A 157 17.98 -6.14 -13.64
N SER A 158 17.58 -7.42 -13.65
CA SER A 158 16.34 -7.85 -13.03
C SER A 158 16.44 -9.26 -12.48
N ARG A 159 15.57 -9.54 -11.51
CA ARG A 159 15.34 -10.90 -10.99
C ARG A 159 13.84 -11.16 -10.87
N VAL A 160 13.45 -12.41 -10.93
CA VAL A 160 12.05 -12.79 -10.69
C VAL A 160 11.66 -12.39 -9.26
N TYR A 161 10.56 -11.66 -9.15
CA TYR A 161 9.96 -11.26 -7.88
C TYR A 161 8.78 -12.16 -7.51
N ALA A 162 7.93 -12.48 -8.50
CA ALA A 162 6.85 -13.44 -8.36
C ALA A 162 6.59 -14.13 -9.71
N SER A 163 6.15 -15.39 -9.68
CA SER A 163 5.78 -16.16 -10.86
C SER A 163 4.33 -16.58 -10.81
N TYR A 164 3.64 -16.45 -11.93
CA TYR A 164 2.26 -16.83 -12.12
C TYR A 164 2.20 -17.94 -13.16
N ALA A 165 1.79 -19.14 -12.74
CA ALA A 165 1.67 -20.29 -13.64
C ALA A 165 0.54 -20.08 -14.65
N ALA A 166 0.67 -20.68 -15.84
CA ALA A 166 -0.41 -20.76 -16.81
C ALA A 166 -1.64 -21.45 -16.21
N LYS A 167 -2.82 -21.00 -16.62
CA LYS A 167 -4.11 -21.60 -16.25
C LYS A 167 -4.96 -21.77 -17.48
N ALA A 168 -5.33 -23.02 -17.80
CA ALA A 168 -6.24 -23.32 -18.90
C ALA A 168 -7.70 -22.98 -18.54
N ALA A 169 -8.54 -22.83 -19.58
CA ALA A 169 -9.98 -22.70 -19.41
C ALA A 169 -10.52 -23.90 -18.63
N THR A 170 -11.31 -23.63 -17.59
CA THR A 170 -12.10 -24.69 -16.94
C THR A 170 -13.25 -25.07 -17.86
N LYS A 171 -13.17 -26.24 -18.50
CA LYS A 171 -14.26 -26.77 -19.32
C LYS A 171 -15.56 -26.80 -18.49
N PRO A 172 -16.67 -26.21 -18.96
CA PRO A 172 -17.93 -26.30 -18.23
C PRO A 172 -18.28 -27.77 -18.01
N ARG A 173 -18.52 -28.14 -16.77
CA ARG A 173 -19.01 -29.49 -16.45
C ARG A 173 -20.46 -29.56 -16.96
N VAL A 174 -20.67 -30.09 -18.16
CA VAL A 174 -22.01 -30.42 -18.66
C VAL A 174 -22.56 -31.47 -17.69
N LYS A 175 -23.57 -31.08 -16.91
CA LYS A 175 -24.36 -32.06 -16.13
C LYS A 175 -25.21 -32.84 -17.13
N SER A 176 -24.85 -34.08 -17.37
CA SER A 176 -25.68 -35.07 -18.01
C SER A 176 -26.90 -35.44 -17.16
#